data_9833baf724af3876db4c492af88f90bc
#
_entry.id   9833baf724af3876db4c492af88f90bc
#
_cell.length_a   1.000
_cell.length_b   1.000
_cell.length_c   1.000
_cell.angle_alpha   90.00
_cell.angle_beta   90.00
_cell.angle_gamma   90.00
#
_symmetry.space_group_name_H-M   'P 1'
#
loop_
_entity.id
_entity.type
_entity.pdbx_description
1 polymer ?
#
loop_
_entity_poly.entity_id
_entity_poly.type
_entity_poly.pdbx_seq_one_letter_code
_entity_poly.pdbx_strand_id
1 'polypeptide(L)'
;MPSPSEFYSEKIASAFHLKEEGKEQVLLEMGYPRNDDLIEFSDMDCEKARQELRIPKGKKVILYAPTWRENQHLPGEGYQFQLPVDFKRWREVLGEEYVVLFRAHYFISNSFEFEAFQGFVYDVSQMDDINPLYLAADVLITDYSSVFFDYANLRRPILFFMYDYEQYKHEMRDFYFDIHMLPGPVLMNQEEVLKTLKNLPDMVDKYEKKYAEFNNVFNPHRERCSEKYLREWMR
;
A
#
# COMPACT_ATOMS: atom_id res chain seq x y z
N MET A 1 8.69 19.09 11.13
CA MET A 1 7.71 18.11 10.58
C MET A 1 8.47 17.20 9.60
N PRO A 2 8.38 15.86 9.70
CA PRO A 2 8.99 14.94 8.75
C PRO A 2 8.40 15.08 7.36
N SER A 3 9.25 15.04 6.33
CA SER A 3 8.84 14.95 4.93
C SER A 3 9.73 13.93 4.19
N PRO A 4 9.15 13.07 3.34
CA PRO A 4 9.92 12.06 2.63
C PRO A 4 10.55 12.56 1.33
N SER A 5 10.08 13.69 0.77
CA SER A 5 10.63 14.27 -0.46
C SER A 5 10.15 15.71 -0.67
N GLU A 6 10.76 16.41 -1.66
CA GLU A 6 10.35 17.74 -2.09
C GLU A 6 8.87 17.80 -2.46
N PHE A 7 8.36 16.81 -3.19
CA PHE A 7 6.94 16.73 -3.53
C PHE A 7 6.04 16.79 -2.30
N TYR A 8 6.35 16.02 -1.25
CA TYR A 8 5.58 16.07 -0.01
C TYR A 8 5.78 17.36 0.76
N SER A 9 7.02 17.89 0.78
CA SER A 9 7.33 19.18 1.42
C SER A 9 6.47 20.31 0.85
N GLU A 10 6.32 20.37 -0.47
CA GLU A 10 5.44 21.34 -1.14
C GLU A 10 3.97 21.16 -0.75
N LYS A 11 3.47 19.92 -0.73
CA LYS A 11 2.06 19.63 -0.38
C LYS A 11 1.78 19.95 1.10
N ILE A 12 2.69 19.58 2.00
CA ILE A 12 2.59 19.89 3.43
C ILE A 12 2.63 21.41 3.64
N ALA A 13 3.58 22.11 2.99
CA ALA A 13 3.69 23.56 3.10
C ALA A 13 2.40 24.27 2.65
N SER A 14 1.81 23.82 1.55
CA SER A 14 0.52 24.33 1.06
C SER A 14 -0.63 24.03 2.01
N ALA A 15 -0.75 22.79 2.47
CA ALA A 15 -1.87 22.36 3.33
C ALA A 15 -1.88 23.05 4.69
N PHE A 16 -0.71 23.39 5.22
CA PHE A 16 -0.54 24.06 6.52
C PHE A 16 -0.21 25.55 6.41
N HIS A 17 -0.30 26.15 5.23
CA HIS A 17 0.01 27.57 4.96
C HIS A 17 1.39 28.02 5.48
N LEU A 18 2.38 27.10 5.47
CA LEU A 18 3.68 27.35 6.07
C LEU A 18 4.45 28.46 5.35
N LYS A 19 4.22 28.62 4.04
CA LYS A 19 4.87 29.66 3.24
C LYS A 19 4.36 31.05 3.60
N GLU A 20 3.04 31.19 3.73
CA GLU A 20 2.41 32.45 4.13
C GLU A 20 2.81 32.85 5.57
N GLU A 21 3.04 31.87 6.42
CA GLU A 21 3.46 32.09 7.80
C GLU A 21 4.98 32.22 7.99
N GLY A 22 5.77 32.06 6.93
CA GLY A 22 7.25 32.07 7.00
C GLY A 22 7.83 30.93 7.83
N LYS A 23 7.16 29.76 7.87
CA LYS A 23 7.50 28.60 8.72
C LYS A 23 8.00 27.39 7.93
N GLU A 24 8.41 27.52 6.68
CA GLU A 24 8.88 26.40 5.84
C GLU A 24 10.05 25.64 6.47
N GLN A 25 10.87 26.30 7.31
CA GLN A 25 12.00 25.69 8.00
C GLN A 25 11.60 24.58 9.01
N VAL A 26 10.32 24.43 9.35
CA VAL A 26 9.86 23.33 10.21
C VAL A 26 9.79 21.98 9.44
N LEU A 27 9.86 22.03 8.11
CA LEU A 27 9.92 20.84 7.28
C LEU A 27 11.34 20.29 7.25
N LEU A 28 11.47 19.05 7.63
CA LEU A 28 12.74 18.32 7.59
C LEU A 28 12.59 17.21 6.56
N GLU A 29 13.22 17.41 5.40
CA GLU A 29 13.17 16.47 4.28
C GLU A 29 14.27 15.42 4.38
N MET A 30 14.01 14.37 5.16
CA MET A 30 14.98 13.32 5.46
C MET A 30 14.37 11.89 5.37
N GLY A 31 13.16 11.76 4.84
CA GLY A 31 12.41 10.50 4.85
C GLY A 31 11.35 10.44 5.97
N TYR A 32 10.63 9.34 6.05
CA TYR A 32 9.72 9.06 7.16
C TYR A 32 10.33 8.05 8.13
N PRO A 33 10.44 8.37 9.46
CA PRO A 33 10.92 7.42 10.46
C PRO A 33 10.19 6.07 10.46
N ARG A 34 8.89 6.08 10.18
CA ARG A 34 8.09 4.84 10.09
C ARG A 34 8.56 3.88 8.99
N ASN A 35 9.31 4.37 8.00
CA ASN A 35 9.80 3.58 6.87
C ASN A 35 11.23 3.04 7.08
N ASP A 36 11.88 3.35 8.20
CA ASP A 36 13.25 2.90 8.45
C ASP A 36 13.42 1.38 8.31
N ASP A 37 12.45 0.60 8.82
CA ASP A 37 12.46 -0.86 8.73
C ASP A 37 12.09 -1.39 7.33
N LEU A 38 11.61 -0.53 6.43
CA LEU A 38 11.37 -0.86 5.02
C LEU A 38 12.55 -0.48 4.12
N ILE A 39 13.48 0.32 4.64
CA ILE A 39 14.70 0.74 3.94
C ILE A 39 15.85 -0.23 4.26
N GLU A 40 15.99 -0.60 5.53
CA GLU A 40 17.01 -1.54 6.01
C GLU A 40 16.34 -2.75 6.67
N PHE A 41 16.21 -3.83 5.93
CA PHE A 41 15.66 -5.11 6.38
C PHE A 41 16.47 -6.27 5.79
N SER A 42 16.34 -7.44 6.41
CA SER A 42 16.96 -8.69 5.99
C SER A 42 15.91 -9.73 5.62
N ASP A 43 16.34 -10.81 4.96
CA ASP A 43 15.47 -11.98 4.72
C ASP A 43 14.95 -12.58 6.03
N MET A 44 15.73 -12.49 7.12
CA MET A 44 15.29 -12.94 8.45
C MET A 44 14.12 -12.11 8.99
N ASP A 45 14.11 -10.80 8.75
CA ASP A 45 13.01 -9.93 9.17
C ASP A 45 11.72 -10.27 8.41
N CYS A 46 11.84 -10.52 7.11
CA CYS A 46 10.72 -10.98 6.29
C CYS A 46 10.19 -12.34 6.76
N GLU A 47 11.08 -13.30 7.01
CA GLU A 47 10.69 -14.64 7.50
C GLU A 47 10.05 -14.57 8.88
N LYS A 48 10.58 -13.74 9.80
CA LYS A 48 9.99 -13.49 11.11
C LYS A 48 8.57 -12.93 10.99
N ALA A 49 8.36 -11.92 10.15
CA ALA A 49 7.04 -11.35 9.89
C ALA A 49 6.05 -12.43 9.37
N ARG A 50 6.49 -13.29 8.46
CA ARG A 50 5.67 -14.40 7.94
C ARG A 50 5.32 -15.43 9.02
N GLN A 51 6.26 -15.76 9.92
CA GLN A 51 6.02 -16.68 11.03
C GLN A 51 5.02 -16.10 12.04
N GLU A 52 5.15 -14.83 12.42
CA GLU A 52 4.22 -14.13 13.31
C GLU A 52 2.79 -14.10 12.73
N LEU A 53 2.67 -13.92 11.42
CA LEU A 53 1.40 -13.96 10.68
C LEU A 53 0.92 -15.39 10.38
N ARG A 54 1.68 -16.42 10.76
CA ARG A 54 1.37 -17.84 10.54
C ARG A 54 1.18 -18.19 9.06
N ILE A 55 1.95 -17.55 8.18
CA ILE A 55 1.93 -17.84 6.75
C ILE A 55 2.49 -19.23 6.49
N PRO A 56 1.83 -20.09 5.71
CA PRO A 56 2.34 -21.40 5.34
C PRO A 56 3.66 -21.28 4.54
N LYS A 57 4.63 -22.14 4.87
CA LYS A 57 5.92 -22.15 4.16
C LYS A 57 5.74 -22.40 2.68
N GLY A 58 6.52 -21.72 1.85
CA GLY A 58 6.51 -21.87 0.40
C GLY A 58 5.40 -21.09 -0.33
N LYS A 59 4.51 -20.41 0.39
CA LYS A 59 3.51 -19.54 -0.22
C LYS A 59 4.07 -18.15 -0.47
N LYS A 60 3.72 -17.57 -1.61
CA LYS A 60 3.84 -16.14 -1.88
C LYS A 60 2.69 -15.39 -1.20
N VAL A 61 2.94 -14.17 -0.82
CA VAL A 61 2.01 -13.36 -0.02
C VAL A 61 1.54 -12.15 -0.81
N ILE A 62 0.24 -12.04 -1.01
CA ILE A 62 -0.43 -10.85 -1.54
C ILE A 62 -0.90 -10.03 -0.35
N LEU A 63 -0.47 -8.76 -0.25
CA LEU A 63 -1.14 -7.80 0.62
C LEU A 63 -2.21 -7.07 -0.21
N TYR A 64 -3.49 -7.33 0.08
CA TYR A 64 -4.60 -6.62 -0.55
C TYR A 64 -5.14 -5.57 0.40
N ALA A 65 -4.88 -4.29 0.08
CA ALA A 65 -5.18 -3.14 0.92
C ALA A 65 -6.03 -2.10 0.14
N PRO A 66 -7.33 -2.36 -0.06
CA PRO A 66 -8.22 -1.43 -0.76
C PRO A 66 -8.57 -0.21 0.10
N THR A 67 -8.80 0.93 -0.55
CA THR A 67 -9.30 2.15 0.09
C THR A 67 -10.79 2.00 0.44
N TRP A 68 -11.16 2.60 1.57
CA TRP A 68 -12.55 2.76 1.97
C TRP A 68 -13.33 3.63 0.97
N ARG A 69 -14.63 3.27 0.74
CA ARG A 69 -15.57 4.05 -0.10
C ARG A 69 -16.60 4.74 0.77
N GLU A 70 -16.49 6.06 0.92
CA GLU A 70 -17.41 6.86 1.73
C GLU A 70 -18.85 6.88 1.18
N ASN A 71 -19.00 6.74 -0.13
CA ASN A 71 -20.30 6.76 -0.83
C ASN A 71 -21.10 5.44 -0.73
N GLN A 72 -20.57 4.40 -0.08
CA GLN A 72 -21.27 3.13 0.12
C GLN A 72 -22.05 3.06 1.45
N HIS A 73 -22.35 4.21 2.03
CA HIS A 73 -23.22 4.32 3.21
C HIS A 73 -24.68 4.45 2.80
N LEU A 74 -25.50 3.45 3.15
CA LEU A 74 -26.95 3.51 2.97
C LEU A 74 -27.59 4.02 4.27
N PRO A 75 -28.40 5.13 4.23
CA PRO A 75 -29.08 5.63 5.40
C PRO A 75 -30.00 4.57 6.02
N GLY A 76 -29.75 4.18 7.28
CA GLY A 76 -30.55 3.19 8.01
C GLY A 76 -30.09 1.72 7.88
N GLU A 77 -29.22 1.38 6.94
CA GLU A 77 -28.72 0.00 6.71
C GLU A 77 -27.23 -0.17 7.01
N GLY A 78 -26.53 0.93 7.35
CA GLY A 78 -25.09 0.92 7.59
C GLY A 78 -24.25 0.89 6.31
N TYR A 79 -22.98 0.53 6.43
CA TYR A 79 -22.06 0.42 5.30
C TYR A 79 -22.23 -0.93 4.62
N GLN A 80 -22.58 -0.93 3.33
CA GLN A 80 -22.59 -2.11 2.47
C GLN A 80 -21.39 -2.06 1.53
N PHE A 81 -20.24 -2.53 2.01
CA PHE A 81 -19.07 -2.66 1.15
C PHE A 81 -19.16 -3.94 0.34
N GLN A 82 -19.27 -3.80 -0.97
CA GLN A 82 -19.09 -4.92 -1.89
C GLN A 82 -17.62 -5.00 -2.30
N LEU A 83 -16.97 -6.09 -1.88
CA LEU A 83 -15.62 -6.38 -2.37
C LEU A 83 -15.66 -6.58 -3.89
N PRO A 84 -14.79 -5.86 -4.65
CA PRO A 84 -14.71 -6.01 -6.10
C PRO A 84 -13.98 -7.29 -6.53
N VAL A 85 -13.74 -8.20 -5.59
CA VAL A 85 -13.03 -9.47 -5.79
C VAL A 85 -13.87 -10.63 -5.32
N ASP A 86 -13.83 -11.72 -6.07
CA ASP A 86 -14.34 -13.03 -5.69
C ASP A 86 -13.18 -13.89 -5.16
N PHE A 87 -13.04 -14.00 -3.84
CA PHE A 87 -11.99 -14.82 -3.24
C PHE A 87 -12.11 -16.31 -3.52
N LYS A 88 -13.29 -16.82 -3.89
CA LYS A 88 -13.43 -18.20 -4.36
C LYS A 88 -12.69 -18.36 -5.69
N ARG A 89 -12.93 -17.46 -6.62
CA ARG A 89 -12.22 -17.41 -7.91
C ARG A 89 -10.71 -17.21 -7.72
N TRP A 90 -10.30 -16.32 -6.81
CA TRP A 90 -8.89 -16.10 -6.50
C TRP A 90 -8.24 -17.37 -5.93
N ARG A 91 -8.90 -18.08 -5.01
CA ARG A 91 -8.40 -19.33 -4.44
C ARG A 91 -8.25 -20.42 -5.50
N GLU A 92 -9.21 -20.57 -6.42
CA GLU A 92 -9.14 -21.52 -7.53
C GLU A 92 -7.91 -21.27 -8.43
N VAL A 93 -7.57 -20.01 -8.67
CA VAL A 93 -6.52 -19.61 -9.62
C VAL A 93 -5.14 -19.52 -8.97
N LEU A 94 -5.07 -19.07 -7.71
CA LEU A 94 -3.84 -18.68 -7.02
C LEU A 94 -3.54 -19.52 -5.78
N GLY A 95 -4.49 -20.30 -5.27
CA GLY A 95 -4.38 -20.93 -3.95
C GLY A 95 -3.23 -21.92 -3.78
N GLU A 96 -2.72 -22.47 -4.88
CA GLU A 96 -1.54 -23.34 -4.84
C GLU A 96 -0.23 -22.56 -4.57
N GLU A 97 -0.14 -21.32 -5.05
CA GLU A 97 1.09 -20.50 -4.93
C GLU A 97 0.99 -19.41 -3.88
N TYR A 98 -0.19 -18.81 -3.70
CA TYR A 98 -0.37 -17.58 -2.93
C TYR A 98 -1.28 -17.76 -1.73
N VAL A 99 -1.10 -16.86 -0.76
CA VAL A 99 -2.08 -16.49 0.26
C VAL A 99 -2.33 -14.99 0.21
N VAL A 100 -3.47 -14.55 0.75
CA VAL A 100 -3.87 -13.14 0.76
C VAL A 100 -3.93 -12.63 2.20
N LEU A 101 -3.16 -11.60 2.51
CA LEU A 101 -3.35 -10.75 3.68
C LEU A 101 -4.33 -9.65 3.28
N PHE A 102 -5.54 -9.69 3.82
CA PHE A 102 -6.56 -8.69 3.56
C PHE A 102 -6.52 -7.62 4.65
N ARG A 103 -6.28 -6.36 4.25
CA ARG A 103 -6.27 -5.23 5.16
C ARG A 103 -7.21 -4.14 4.65
N ALA A 104 -8.37 -4.04 5.25
CA ALA A 104 -9.33 -2.97 4.98
C ALA A 104 -9.61 -2.17 6.24
N HIS A 105 -10.39 -1.09 6.09
CA HIS A 105 -10.89 -0.37 7.24
C HIS A 105 -11.79 -1.27 8.10
N TYR A 106 -11.73 -1.16 9.42
CA TYR A 106 -12.41 -2.05 10.36
C TYR A 106 -13.94 -2.19 10.12
N PHE A 107 -14.57 -1.19 9.53
CA PHE A 107 -15.99 -1.28 9.16
C PHE A 107 -16.28 -2.32 8.08
N ILE A 108 -15.29 -2.64 7.23
CA ILE A 108 -15.44 -3.63 6.16
C ILE A 108 -15.19 -5.04 6.70
N SER A 109 -14.15 -5.21 7.52
CA SER A 109 -13.75 -6.53 8.00
C SER A 109 -14.85 -7.23 8.81
N ASN A 110 -15.67 -6.45 9.53
CA ASN A 110 -16.78 -6.99 10.32
C ASN A 110 -17.98 -7.48 9.49
N SER A 111 -18.06 -7.15 8.21
CA SER A 111 -19.18 -7.54 7.33
C SER A 111 -18.86 -8.70 6.40
N PHE A 112 -17.62 -9.22 6.41
CA PHE A 112 -17.18 -10.26 5.50
C PHE A 112 -16.90 -11.59 6.22
N GLU A 113 -17.44 -12.70 5.68
CA GLU A 113 -17.25 -14.05 6.24
C GLU A 113 -15.93 -14.67 5.78
N PHE A 114 -14.81 -14.31 6.43
CA PHE A 114 -13.48 -14.84 6.12
C PHE A 114 -13.32 -16.33 6.42
N GLU A 115 -14.18 -16.90 7.26
CA GLU A 115 -14.15 -18.33 7.65
C GLU A 115 -14.26 -19.26 6.42
N ALA A 116 -15.01 -18.86 5.39
CA ALA A 116 -15.12 -19.61 4.14
C ALA A 116 -13.80 -19.71 3.37
N PHE A 117 -12.84 -18.83 3.63
CA PHE A 117 -11.56 -18.73 2.93
C PHE A 117 -10.36 -19.06 3.81
N GLN A 118 -10.59 -19.78 4.92
CA GLN A 118 -9.56 -20.16 5.86
C GLN A 118 -8.38 -20.87 5.16
N GLY A 119 -7.13 -20.50 5.52
CA GLY A 119 -5.91 -21.02 4.88
C GLY A 119 -5.54 -20.36 3.55
N PHE A 120 -6.39 -19.47 3.01
CA PHE A 120 -6.10 -18.68 1.80
C PHE A 120 -6.17 -17.17 2.06
N VAL A 121 -7.20 -16.68 2.75
CA VAL A 121 -7.33 -15.26 3.12
C VAL A 121 -7.17 -15.12 4.63
N TYR A 122 -6.33 -14.19 5.05
CA TYR A 122 -6.05 -13.83 6.43
C TYR A 122 -6.47 -12.39 6.64
N ASP A 123 -7.49 -12.14 7.47
CA ASP A 123 -7.87 -10.79 7.86
C ASP A 123 -6.83 -10.21 8.83
N VAL A 124 -6.13 -9.18 8.38
CA VAL A 124 -5.11 -8.45 9.15
C VAL A 124 -5.52 -7.00 9.41
N SER A 125 -6.81 -6.68 9.27
CA SER A 125 -7.34 -5.32 9.38
C SER A 125 -7.18 -4.73 10.79
N GLN A 126 -7.11 -5.58 11.82
CA GLN A 126 -6.96 -5.18 13.23
C GLN A 126 -5.50 -4.98 13.67
N MET A 127 -4.52 -5.21 12.80
CA MET A 127 -3.12 -4.99 13.15
C MET A 127 -2.81 -3.50 13.17
N ASP A 128 -2.29 -3.01 14.30
CA ASP A 128 -1.92 -1.59 14.47
C ASP A 128 -0.74 -1.21 13.58
N ASP A 129 0.33 -2.02 13.60
CA ASP A 129 1.53 -1.81 12.78
C ASP A 129 1.40 -2.50 11.42
N ILE A 130 1.61 -1.73 10.36
CA ILE A 130 1.56 -2.22 8.98
C ILE A 130 2.89 -2.77 8.49
N ASN A 131 4.03 -2.39 9.09
CA ASN A 131 5.36 -2.77 8.61
C ASN A 131 5.58 -4.29 8.54
N PRO A 132 5.15 -5.10 9.54
CA PRO A 132 5.21 -6.57 9.41
C PRO A 132 4.44 -7.11 8.21
N LEU A 133 3.31 -6.47 7.83
CA LEU A 133 2.54 -6.87 6.64
C LEU A 133 3.31 -6.55 5.35
N TYR A 134 3.95 -5.38 5.30
CA TYR A 134 4.79 -5.00 4.17
C TYR A 134 5.98 -5.95 4.03
N LEU A 135 6.69 -6.27 5.12
CA LEU A 135 7.83 -7.17 5.10
C LEU A 135 7.44 -8.60 4.67
N ALA A 136 6.28 -9.08 5.10
CA ALA A 136 5.78 -10.40 4.74
C ALA A 136 5.33 -10.50 3.28
N ALA A 137 4.83 -9.42 2.67
CA ALA A 137 4.20 -9.42 1.35
C ALA A 137 5.22 -9.46 0.20
N ASP A 138 4.96 -10.30 -0.81
CA ASP A 138 5.71 -10.35 -2.07
C ASP A 138 5.16 -9.37 -3.10
N VAL A 139 3.86 -9.03 -3.00
CA VAL A 139 3.17 -8.11 -3.90
C VAL A 139 2.08 -7.35 -3.14
N LEU A 140 1.98 -6.06 -3.42
CA LEU A 140 0.88 -5.22 -2.94
C LEU A 140 -0.17 -5.09 -4.05
N ILE A 141 -1.44 -5.29 -3.69
CA ILE A 141 -2.60 -4.90 -4.49
C ILE A 141 -3.33 -3.82 -3.72
N THR A 142 -3.47 -2.66 -4.33
CA THR A 142 -4.17 -1.52 -3.74
C THR A 142 -4.88 -0.70 -4.81
N ASP A 143 -5.47 0.41 -4.44
CA ASP A 143 -6.15 1.32 -5.37
C ASP A 143 -5.68 2.77 -5.14
N TYR A 144 -6.43 3.56 -4.39
CA TYR A 144 -6.17 4.99 -4.11
C TYR A 144 -5.49 5.23 -2.77
N SER A 145 -5.18 4.16 -2.03
CA SER A 145 -4.57 4.22 -0.70
C SER A 145 -3.11 4.67 -0.76
N SER A 146 -2.71 5.55 0.16
CA SER A 146 -1.31 5.99 0.29
C SER A 146 -0.32 4.90 0.73
N VAL A 147 -0.77 3.70 1.06
CA VAL A 147 0.07 2.57 1.48
C VAL A 147 1.15 2.20 0.44
N PHE A 148 0.89 2.45 -0.86
CA PHE A 148 1.85 2.13 -1.90
C PHE A 148 3.11 3.00 -1.88
N PHE A 149 3.04 4.22 -1.34
CA PHE A 149 4.23 5.06 -1.20
C PHE A 149 5.22 4.46 -0.19
N ASP A 150 4.72 3.98 0.95
CA ASP A 150 5.55 3.34 1.96
C ASP A 150 6.06 1.98 1.46
N TYR A 151 5.19 1.14 0.89
CA TYR A 151 5.54 -0.16 0.33
C TYR A 151 6.58 -0.07 -0.79
N ALA A 152 6.58 1.02 -1.57
CA ALA A 152 7.53 1.23 -2.66
C ALA A 152 9.01 1.31 -2.18
N ASN A 153 9.28 1.54 -0.90
CA ASN A 153 10.63 1.45 -0.34
C ASN A 153 11.21 0.03 -0.45
N LEU A 154 10.37 -1.01 -0.40
CA LEU A 154 10.78 -2.42 -0.55
C LEU A 154 11.17 -2.81 -1.98
N ARG A 155 10.84 -1.99 -2.98
CA ARG A 155 11.03 -2.28 -4.42
C ARG A 155 10.38 -3.59 -4.87
N ARG A 156 9.29 -3.97 -4.23
CA ARG A 156 8.47 -5.13 -4.58
C ARG A 156 7.30 -4.73 -5.48
N PRO A 157 6.73 -5.65 -6.26
CA PRO A 157 5.62 -5.36 -7.19
C PRO A 157 4.42 -4.70 -6.53
N ILE A 158 3.84 -3.71 -7.23
CA ILE A 158 2.58 -3.05 -6.84
C ILE A 158 1.61 -3.14 -8.01
N LEU A 159 0.39 -3.62 -7.76
CA LEU A 159 -0.71 -3.65 -8.71
C LEU A 159 -1.80 -2.69 -8.24
N PHE A 160 -2.26 -1.82 -9.13
CA PHE A 160 -3.29 -0.83 -8.83
C PHE A 160 -4.63 -1.31 -9.35
N PHE A 161 -5.44 -1.90 -8.49
CA PHE A 161 -6.77 -2.40 -8.84
C PHE A 161 -7.82 -1.29 -8.70
N MET A 162 -8.01 -0.51 -9.76
CA MET A 162 -8.85 0.69 -9.81
C MET A 162 -10.13 0.45 -10.62
N TYR A 163 -10.95 -0.53 -10.21
CA TYR A 163 -12.16 -0.97 -10.90
C TYR A 163 -13.23 0.13 -11.09
N ASP A 164 -13.20 1.15 -10.24
CA ASP A 164 -14.14 2.27 -10.20
C ASP A 164 -13.46 3.63 -10.49
N TYR A 165 -12.36 3.62 -11.26
CA TYR A 165 -11.49 4.78 -11.47
C TYR A 165 -12.25 6.04 -11.91
N GLU A 166 -13.13 5.94 -12.92
CA GLU A 166 -13.88 7.09 -13.43
C GLU A 166 -14.83 7.66 -12.37
N GLN A 167 -15.52 6.78 -11.64
CA GLN A 167 -16.41 7.18 -10.56
C GLN A 167 -15.62 7.84 -9.42
N TYR A 168 -14.53 7.22 -8.98
CA TYR A 168 -13.70 7.74 -7.90
C TYR A 168 -13.18 9.15 -8.20
N LYS A 169 -12.66 9.35 -9.40
CA LYS A 169 -12.13 10.64 -9.86
C LYS A 169 -13.19 11.74 -9.90
N HIS A 170 -14.41 11.43 -10.35
CA HIS A 170 -15.46 12.41 -10.52
C HIS A 170 -16.28 12.71 -9.26
N GLU A 171 -16.47 11.72 -8.38
CA GLU A 171 -17.37 11.82 -7.24
C GLU A 171 -16.66 11.96 -5.89
N MET A 172 -15.39 11.54 -5.77
CA MET A 172 -14.73 11.49 -4.47
C MET A 172 -13.53 12.41 -4.38
N ARG A 173 -12.43 12.11 -5.05
CA ARG A 173 -11.16 12.87 -4.93
C ARG A 173 -10.35 12.78 -6.20
N ASP A 174 -9.70 13.89 -6.55
CA ASP A 174 -8.67 13.89 -7.60
C ASP A 174 -7.28 13.59 -7.01
N PHE A 175 -6.32 13.26 -7.87
CA PHE A 175 -4.97 12.93 -7.48
C PHE A 175 -4.07 14.16 -7.46
N TYR A 176 -3.12 14.21 -6.52
CA TYR A 176 -2.09 15.25 -6.48
C TYR A 176 -0.99 15.08 -7.55
N PHE A 177 -1.01 13.97 -8.29
CA PHE A 177 -0.03 13.62 -9.32
C PHE A 177 -0.69 12.81 -10.44
N ASP A 178 -0.02 12.74 -11.60
CA ASP A 178 -0.50 11.97 -12.74
C ASP A 178 -0.43 10.46 -12.44
N ILE A 179 -1.54 9.74 -12.62
CA ILE A 179 -1.60 8.27 -12.45
C ILE A 179 -0.63 7.52 -13.37
N HIS A 180 -0.20 8.16 -14.46
CA HIS A 180 0.85 7.59 -15.32
C HIS A 180 2.21 7.51 -14.63
N MET A 181 2.41 8.15 -13.48
CA MET A 181 3.61 8.00 -12.65
C MET A 181 3.60 6.75 -11.77
N LEU A 182 2.46 6.06 -11.62
CA LEU A 182 2.34 4.88 -10.76
C LEU A 182 3.35 3.80 -11.12
N PRO A 183 4.01 3.16 -10.12
CA PRO A 183 5.11 2.21 -10.33
C PRO A 183 4.65 0.80 -10.72
N GLY A 184 3.41 0.64 -11.14
CA GLY A 184 2.82 -0.64 -11.53
C GLY A 184 1.61 -0.45 -12.44
N PRO A 185 1.01 -1.53 -12.94
CA PRO A 185 -0.15 -1.48 -13.82
C PRO A 185 -1.41 -1.05 -13.09
N VAL A 186 -2.23 -0.23 -13.76
CA VAL A 186 -3.62 0.02 -13.40
C VAL A 186 -4.48 -1.06 -14.05
N LEU A 187 -5.28 -1.75 -13.24
CA LEU A 187 -6.09 -2.91 -13.60
C LEU A 187 -7.55 -2.62 -13.25
N MET A 188 -8.45 -2.86 -14.19
CA MET A 188 -9.85 -2.43 -14.07
C MET A 188 -10.79 -3.55 -13.62
N ASN A 189 -10.35 -4.81 -13.62
CA ASN A 189 -11.15 -5.95 -13.19
C ASN A 189 -10.26 -7.05 -12.58
N GLN A 190 -10.89 -7.96 -11.82
CA GLN A 190 -10.16 -9.03 -11.14
C GLN A 190 -9.47 -10.03 -12.08
N GLU A 191 -9.97 -10.26 -13.29
CA GLU A 191 -9.31 -11.19 -14.24
C GLU A 191 -8.00 -10.61 -14.75
N GLU A 192 -7.90 -9.28 -14.91
CA GLU A 192 -6.63 -8.61 -15.21
C GLU A 192 -5.64 -8.77 -14.04
N VAL A 193 -6.11 -8.65 -12.78
CA VAL A 193 -5.29 -8.88 -11.59
C VAL A 193 -4.75 -10.31 -11.57
N LEU A 194 -5.62 -11.31 -11.74
CA LEU A 194 -5.24 -12.72 -11.74
C LEU A 194 -4.26 -13.05 -12.88
N LYS A 195 -4.49 -12.51 -14.07
CA LYS A 195 -3.59 -12.67 -15.21
C LYS A 195 -2.22 -12.05 -14.94
N THR A 196 -2.18 -10.87 -14.33
CA THR A 196 -0.93 -10.16 -14.00
C THR A 196 -0.14 -10.93 -12.95
N LEU A 197 -0.80 -11.45 -11.90
CA LEU A 197 -0.15 -12.26 -10.85
C LEU A 197 0.48 -13.54 -11.42
N LYS A 198 -0.15 -14.19 -12.40
CA LYS A 198 0.43 -15.36 -13.08
C LYS A 198 1.67 -15.04 -13.91
N ASN A 199 1.80 -13.80 -14.37
CA ASN A 199 2.91 -13.33 -15.19
C ASN A 199 3.69 -12.21 -14.46
N LEU A 200 3.82 -12.32 -13.14
CA LEU A 200 4.40 -11.28 -12.30
C LEU A 200 5.84 -10.88 -12.69
N PRO A 201 6.75 -11.82 -13.06
CA PRO A 201 8.10 -11.46 -13.50
C PRO A 201 8.09 -10.53 -14.71
N ASP A 202 7.32 -10.83 -15.75
CA ASP A 202 7.22 -9.99 -16.97
C ASP A 202 6.70 -8.58 -16.65
N MET A 203 5.79 -8.48 -15.67
CA MET A 203 5.29 -7.20 -15.20
C MET A 203 6.39 -6.42 -14.47
N VAL A 204 7.17 -7.06 -13.60
CA VAL A 204 8.28 -6.43 -12.87
C VAL A 204 9.26 -5.82 -13.85
N ASP A 205 9.74 -6.60 -14.83
CA ASP A 205 10.68 -6.14 -15.86
C ASP A 205 10.15 -4.93 -16.65
N LYS A 206 8.87 -5.00 -17.02
CA LYS A 206 8.21 -3.91 -17.75
C LYS A 206 8.13 -2.60 -16.97
N TYR A 207 7.97 -2.66 -15.65
CA TYR A 207 7.79 -1.48 -14.79
C TYR A 207 9.05 -1.05 -14.07
N GLU A 208 10.17 -1.73 -14.18
CA GLU A 208 11.42 -1.46 -13.45
C GLU A 208 11.85 0.02 -13.55
N LYS A 209 11.94 0.55 -14.76
CA LYS A 209 12.34 1.94 -14.99
C LYS A 209 11.36 2.92 -14.33
N LYS A 210 10.06 2.71 -14.56
CA LYS A 210 9.01 3.56 -14.02
C LYS A 210 8.97 3.53 -12.48
N TYR A 211 9.24 2.36 -11.92
CA TYR A 211 9.36 2.18 -10.48
C TYR A 211 10.55 2.97 -9.90
N ALA A 212 11.68 2.95 -10.59
CA ALA A 212 12.84 3.74 -10.19
C ALA A 212 12.56 5.25 -10.26
N GLU A 213 11.90 5.72 -11.33
CA GLU A 213 11.48 7.12 -11.50
C GLU A 213 10.51 7.54 -10.39
N PHE A 214 9.51 6.71 -10.09
CA PHE A 214 8.58 6.92 -8.97
C PHE A 214 9.31 7.12 -7.64
N ASN A 215 10.20 6.19 -7.30
CA ASN A 215 10.94 6.25 -6.05
C ASN A 215 11.89 7.44 -5.97
N ASN A 216 12.43 7.92 -7.09
CA ASN A 216 13.28 9.12 -7.10
C ASN A 216 12.49 10.39 -6.76
N VAL A 217 11.21 10.43 -7.09
CA VAL A 217 10.33 11.58 -6.77
C VAL A 217 9.76 11.48 -5.35
N PHE A 218 9.24 10.31 -4.98
CA PHE A 218 8.44 10.15 -3.77
C PHE A 218 9.22 9.58 -2.58
N ASN A 219 10.26 8.79 -2.82
CA ASN A 219 11.10 8.13 -1.81
C ASN A 219 12.60 8.29 -2.13
N PRO A 220 13.14 9.50 -2.27
CA PRO A 220 14.55 9.70 -2.63
C PRO A 220 15.53 9.29 -1.52
N HIS A 221 15.11 9.34 -0.27
CA HIS A 221 15.94 9.01 0.90
C HIS A 221 16.01 7.49 1.09
N ARG A 222 17.25 6.94 1.09
CA ARG A 222 17.52 5.48 1.12
C ARG A 222 18.22 5.03 2.41
N GLU A 223 18.23 5.89 3.42
CA GLU A 223 18.87 5.65 4.71
C GLU A 223 17.87 5.84 5.83
N ARG A 224 18.08 5.13 6.93
CA ARG A 224 17.31 5.34 8.16
C ARG A 224 17.40 6.79 8.61
N CYS A 225 16.31 7.36 9.03
CA CYS A 225 16.24 8.79 9.36
C CYS A 225 15.83 9.07 10.81
N SER A 226 15.36 8.09 11.58
CA SER A 226 14.90 8.28 12.97
C SER A 226 15.93 8.98 13.86
N GLU A 227 17.19 8.54 13.82
CA GLU A 227 18.25 9.17 14.60
C GLU A 227 18.57 10.61 14.16
N LYS A 228 18.48 10.88 12.84
CA LYS A 228 18.68 12.22 12.30
C LYS A 228 17.63 13.18 12.85
N TYR A 229 16.35 12.75 12.87
CA TYR A 229 15.24 13.52 13.45
C TYR A 229 15.42 13.76 14.95
N LEU A 230 15.81 12.75 15.72
CA LEU A 230 16.06 12.89 17.14
C LEU A 230 17.14 13.93 17.43
N ARG A 231 18.22 13.95 16.66
CA ARG A 231 19.29 14.94 16.79
C ARG A 231 18.82 16.37 16.49
N GLU A 232 17.95 16.52 15.47
CA GLU A 232 17.39 17.86 15.15
C GLU A 232 16.40 18.36 16.22
N TRP A 233 15.61 17.46 16.83
CA TRP A 233 14.66 17.85 17.88
C TRP A 233 15.31 18.13 19.24
N MET A 234 16.51 17.62 19.49
CA MET A 234 17.26 17.86 20.73
C MET A 234 18.16 19.11 20.68
N ARG A 235 18.22 19.79 19.54
CA ARG A 235 18.91 21.08 19.37
C ARG A 235 18.01 22.25 19.73
#